data_dd4633c51b1b813db389ce287cfe984a
#
_entry.id   dd4633c51b1b813db389ce287cfe984a
#
_cell.length_a   1.000
_cell.length_b   1.000
_cell.length_c   1.000
_cell.angle_alpha   90.00
_cell.angle_beta   90.00
_cell.angle_gamma   90.00
#
_symmetry.space_group_name_H-M   'P 1'
#
loop_
_entity.id
_entity.type
_entity.pdbx_description
1 polymer ?
#
loop_
_entity_poly.entity_id
_entity_poly.type
_entity_poly.pdbx_seq_one_letter_code
_entity_poly.pdbx_strand_id
1 'polypeptide(L)'
;MKKSLFVLLILGLSFTGCSEPDIDDNQINVVVEPTPTVDNAEVNDYIWKGLNQWYYWQEQVDNLGDTIDDNQSEYTAYLESFSDPEDFFDSLNHSADRFSWIDPDYSNLEDQLSGISASNGMKFMLYRRCSGCETLIGAVTYVLPNSDAATKGVLRGDLFNVVNGQELNLDNYISLLYGQAMSYSIDLVNYDAAADLVTPRNISINLVKEENFQEEPIHKNVVVNHSGTRLGYLMYNKFVGAVDSNDDGVNEYDFDQALIDAFANFRSENISELVIDLRYNGGGSVRTCTYLASLITGQFTGTIFAQQQWNSKLMAYFDSRNSNSDPSDDFDLNDYFVDTTHTGVSIQGLSLNRVYILTSGRSASASELLINGLSPHIDVVQIGTAT
;
A
#
# COMPACT_ATOMS: atom_id res chain seq x y z
N MET A 1 8.92 -0.14 30.57
CA MET A 1 7.62 -0.84 30.54
C MET A 1 6.58 0.01 31.28
N LYS A 2 5.87 0.87 30.57
CA LYS A 2 4.56 1.42 30.98
C LYS A 2 3.79 1.70 29.70
N LYS A 3 2.81 0.82 29.40
CA LYS A 3 1.85 0.99 28.34
C LYS A 3 0.91 2.15 28.70
N SER A 4 0.82 3.16 27.89
CA SER A 4 -0.24 4.16 27.99
C SER A 4 -1.55 3.55 27.54
N LEU A 5 -2.44 3.40 28.48
CA LEU A 5 -3.75 2.80 28.38
C LEU A 5 -4.73 3.87 27.91
N PHE A 6 -5.26 3.76 26.73
CA PHE A 6 -6.48 4.46 26.34
C PHE A 6 -7.65 3.75 27.03
N VAL A 7 -8.26 4.41 28.00
CA VAL A 7 -9.40 3.89 28.74
C VAL A 7 -10.66 4.14 27.95
N LEU A 8 -11.17 3.10 27.31
CA LEU A 8 -12.55 3.05 26.83
C LEU A 8 -13.43 2.64 28.02
N LEU A 9 -14.30 3.53 28.46
CA LEU A 9 -15.24 3.30 29.57
C LEU A 9 -16.39 2.44 29.06
N ILE A 10 -16.31 1.11 29.26
CA ILE A 10 -17.44 0.22 29.03
C ILE A 10 -18.27 0.14 30.34
N LEU A 11 -19.48 0.68 30.28
CA LEU A 11 -20.47 0.54 31.35
C LEU A 11 -21.03 -0.89 31.31
N GLY A 12 -20.64 -1.70 32.26
CA GLY A 12 -21.19 -3.05 32.45
C GLY A 12 -22.65 -2.97 32.95
N LEU A 13 -23.56 -3.53 32.21
CA LEU A 13 -24.92 -3.85 32.63
C LEU A 13 -25.00 -5.35 32.90
N SER A 14 -25.15 -5.67 34.18
CA SER A 14 -25.43 -7.02 34.69
C SER A 14 -26.85 -7.44 34.29
N PHE A 15 -26.99 -8.50 33.53
CA PHE A 15 -28.27 -9.14 33.27
C PHE A 15 -28.50 -10.25 34.30
N THR A 16 -29.50 -10.05 35.15
CA THR A 16 -30.17 -11.10 35.90
C THR A 16 -31.27 -11.73 35.01
N GLY A 17 -31.25 -13.06 34.90
CA GLY A 17 -32.19 -13.77 34.07
C GLY A 17 -33.64 -13.68 34.54
N CYS A 18 -34.54 -13.71 33.59
CA CYS A 18 -35.93 -14.07 33.77
C CYS A 18 -36.43 -14.85 32.55
N SER A 19 -37.22 -15.86 32.88
CA SER A 19 -37.92 -16.85 32.10
C SER A 19 -38.67 -16.35 30.86
N GLU A 20 -38.71 -17.22 29.84
CA GLU A 20 -39.49 -17.07 28.63
C GLU A 20 -40.99 -16.83 28.89
N PRO A 21 -41.65 -15.99 28.10
CA PRO A 21 -43.05 -16.13 27.78
C PRO A 21 -43.25 -16.35 26.27
N ASP A 22 -44.33 -17.05 25.99
CA ASP A 22 -44.86 -17.48 24.71
C ASP A 22 -44.86 -16.42 23.61
N ILE A 23 -44.47 -16.85 22.41
CA ILE A 23 -44.46 -16.05 21.17
C ILE A 23 -45.90 -15.91 20.70
N ASP A 24 -46.42 -14.70 20.77
CA ASP A 24 -47.67 -14.31 20.04
C ASP A 24 -47.23 -13.53 18.77
N ASP A 25 -47.75 -14.02 17.65
CA ASP A 25 -47.39 -13.66 16.30
C ASP A 25 -48.02 -12.30 15.93
N ASN A 26 -47.39 -11.18 16.30
CA ASN A 26 -47.80 -9.87 15.82
C ASN A 26 -46.61 -8.90 15.68
N GLN A 27 -46.28 -8.67 14.41
CA GLN A 27 -45.58 -7.50 13.87
C GLN A 27 -44.38 -6.97 14.69
N ILE A 28 -43.19 -7.49 14.41
CA ILE A 28 -41.95 -6.84 14.75
C ILE A 28 -41.84 -5.59 13.86
N ASN A 29 -42.22 -4.44 14.39
CA ASN A 29 -41.75 -3.18 13.86
C ASN A 29 -40.25 -3.11 14.17
N VAL A 30 -39.42 -3.54 13.21
CA VAL A 30 -38.01 -3.22 13.22
C VAL A 30 -37.93 -1.71 13.08
N VAL A 31 -37.75 -1.00 14.19
CA VAL A 31 -37.28 0.37 14.18
C VAL A 31 -35.85 0.28 13.67
N VAL A 32 -35.66 0.45 12.37
CA VAL A 32 -34.35 0.74 11.79
C VAL A 32 -34.02 2.10 12.37
N GLU A 33 -33.16 2.12 13.40
CA GLU A 33 -32.55 3.39 13.83
C GLU A 33 -31.88 3.98 12.58
N PRO A 34 -32.14 5.25 12.25
CA PRO A 34 -31.47 5.87 11.14
C PRO A 34 -29.97 5.80 11.42
N THR A 35 -29.22 5.24 10.48
CA THR A 35 -27.76 5.34 10.48
C THR A 35 -27.41 6.81 10.76
N PRO A 36 -26.61 7.13 11.78
CA PRO A 36 -26.28 8.52 12.05
C PRO A 36 -25.67 9.12 10.76
N THR A 37 -26.36 10.11 10.22
CA THR A 37 -25.80 10.91 9.11
C THR A 37 -24.67 11.70 9.73
N VAL A 38 -23.42 11.32 9.42
CA VAL A 38 -22.26 12.10 9.82
C VAL A 38 -22.37 13.46 9.12
N ASP A 39 -22.26 14.54 9.89
CA ASP A 39 -22.22 15.88 9.34
C ASP A 39 -20.90 16.05 8.56
N ASN A 40 -20.97 16.34 7.28
CA ASN A 40 -19.78 16.55 6.45
C ASN A 40 -18.87 17.65 7.01
N ALA A 41 -19.42 18.66 7.66
CA ALA A 41 -18.62 19.70 8.31
C ALA A 41 -17.80 19.13 9.49
N GLU A 42 -18.30 18.14 10.23
CA GLU A 42 -17.53 17.46 11.28
C GLU A 42 -16.39 16.61 10.68
N VAL A 43 -16.63 15.93 9.58
CA VAL A 43 -15.59 15.19 8.84
C VAL A 43 -14.54 16.16 8.29
N ASN A 44 -14.97 17.26 7.69
CA ASN A 44 -14.08 18.30 7.17
C ASN A 44 -13.22 18.93 8.29
N ASP A 45 -13.78 19.15 9.47
CA ASP A 45 -13.03 19.60 10.64
C ASP A 45 -11.94 18.61 11.05
N TYR A 46 -12.25 17.32 11.07
CA TYR A 46 -11.28 16.27 11.34
C TYR A 46 -10.16 16.23 10.30
N ILE A 47 -10.49 16.31 9.02
CA ILE A 47 -9.54 16.37 7.90
C ILE A 47 -8.61 17.58 8.05
N TRP A 48 -9.19 18.77 8.28
CA TRP A 48 -8.43 20.01 8.43
C TRP A 48 -7.44 19.94 9.60
N LYS A 49 -7.91 19.48 10.76
CA LYS A 49 -7.07 19.34 11.96
C LYS A 49 -5.95 18.31 11.75
N GLY A 50 -6.26 17.20 11.09
CA GLY A 50 -5.28 16.19 10.73
C GLY A 50 -4.19 16.75 9.83
N LEU A 51 -4.57 17.41 8.74
CA LEU A 51 -3.61 18.02 7.82
C LEU A 51 -2.85 19.20 8.44
N ASN A 52 -3.52 20.06 9.19
CA ASN A 52 -2.86 21.18 9.91
C ASN A 52 -1.77 20.64 10.87
N GLN A 53 -1.99 19.50 11.51
CA GLN A 53 -1.02 18.92 12.46
C GLN A 53 0.09 18.11 11.78
N TRP A 54 -0.25 17.26 10.79
CA TRP A 54 0.65 16.20 10.34
C TRP A 54 1.20 16.43 8.93
N TYR A 55 0.54 17.26 8.10
CA TYR A 55 0.89 17.39 6.69
C TYR A 55 2.26 18.07 6.49
N TYR A 56 3.10 17.46 5.67
CA TYR A 56 4.46 17.95 5.45
C TYR A 56 4.50 19.38 4.88
N TRP A 57 3.59 19.69 3.94
CA TRP A 57 3.50 21.02 3.31
C TRP A 57 2.53 21.97 4.00
N GLN A 58 2.17 21.72 5.27
CA GLN A 58 1.19 22.53 6.01
C GLN A 58 1.45 24.04 5.92
N GLU A 59 2.70 24.49 6.08
CA GLU A 59 3.08 25.91 6.02
C GLU A 59 2.95 26.52 4.61
N GLN A 60 2.89 25.69 3.56
CA GLN A 60 2.84 26.10 2.16
C GLN A 60 1.43 26.10 1.59
N VAL A 61 0.44 25.69 2.39
CA VAL A 61 -0.97 25.69 2.04
C VAL A 61 -1.69 26.73 2.87
N ASP A 62 -2.06 27.84 2.25
CA ASP A 62 -2.65 29.01 2.93
C ASP A 62 -3.86 28.62 3.81
N ASN A 63 -4.71 27.70 3.31
CA ASN A 63 -5.92 27.26 4.01
C ASN A 63 -5.63 26.27 5.16
N LEU A 64 -4.37 25.89 5.41
CA LEU A 64 -3.93 25.14 6.57
C LEU A 64 -3.17 26.02 7.60
N GLY A 65 -3.22 27.34 7.46
CA GLY A 65 -2.58 28.26 8.41
C GLY A 65 -3.16 28.14 9.81
N ASP A 66 -2.32 28.32 10.85
CA ASP A 66 -2.65 28.13 12.27
C ASP A 66 -3.71 29.09 12.81
N THR A 67 -4.06 30.13 12.07
CA THR A 67 -5.05 31.14 12.48
C THR A 67 -6.41 30.97 11.78
N ILE A 68 -6.55 29.95 10.93
CA ILE A 68 -7.79 29.72 10.15
C ILE A 68 -8.97 29.41 11.09
N ASP A 69 -8.74 28.69 12.18
CA ASP A 69 -9.74 28.30 13.17
C ASP A 69 -9.91 29.32 14.34
N ASP A 70 -9.15 30.44 14.36
CA ASP A 70 -9.28 31.49 15.36
C ASP A 70 -10.66 32.16 15.36
N ASN A 71 -11.25 32.34 14.16
CA ASN A 71 -12.61 32.81 13.98
C ASN A 71 -13.58 31.67 13.74
N GLN A 72 -14.20 31.14 14.78
CA GLN A 72 -15.08 29.97 14.69
C GLN A 72 -16.21 30.12 13.67
N SER A 73 -16.78 31.33 13.48
CA SER A 73 -17.86 31.53 12.51
C SER A 73 -17.38 31.42 11.06
N GLU A 74 -16.23 31.99 10.75
CA GLU A 74 -15.62 31.93 9.41
C GLU A 74 -15.10 30.51 9.13
N TYR A 75 -14.50 29.88 10.12
CA TYR A 75 -14.04 28.50 10.03
C TYR A 75 -15.19 27.52 9.76
N THR A 76 -16.27 27.59 10.53
CA THR A 76 -17.46 26.76 10.30
C THR A 76 -18.02 26.98 8.89
N ALA A 77 -18.17 28.24 8.46
CA ALA A 77 -18.65 28.54 7.10
C ALA A 77 -17.71 28.00 6.01
N TYR A 78 -16.40 27.99 6.26
CA TYR A 78 -15.42 27.39 5.34
C TYR A 78 -15.60 25.86 5.26
N LEU A 79 -15.74 25.15 6.38
CA LEU A 79 -15.99 23.71 6.41
C LEU A 79 -17.30 23.33 5.71
N GLU A 80 -18.38 24.10 5.94
CA GLU A 80 -19.70 23.89 5.35
C GLU A 80 -19.76 24.22 3.84
N SER A 81 -18.76 24.95 3.33
CA SER A 81 -18.70 25.28 1.91
C SER A 81 -18.40 24.07 1.00
N PHE A 82 -17.92 22.96 1.59
CA PHE A 82 -17.66 21.70 0.91
C PHE A 82 -18.67 20.66 1.33
N SER A 83 -19.43 20.15 0.37
CA SER A 83 -20.42 19.10 0.60
C SER A 83 -19.82 17.69 0.52
N ASP A 84 -18.60 17.56 -0.01
CA ASP A 84 -17.88 16.30 -0.17
C ASP A 84 -16.52 16.39 0.55
N PRO A 85 -16.26 15.51 1.55
CA PRO A 85 -15.00 15.47 2.26
C PRO A 85 -13.78 15.12 1.40
N GLU A 86 -13.95 14.35 0.32
CA GLU A 86 -12.86 14.05 -0.61
C GLU A 86 -12.45 15.31 -1.38
N ASP A 87 -13.42 16.08 -1.90
CA ASP A 87 -13.16 17.37 -2.55
C ASP A 87 -12.51 18.37 -1.57
N PHE A 88 -12.92 18.35 -0.30
CA PHE A 88 -12.31 19.19 0.74
C PHE A 88 -10.85 18.81 0.97
N PHE A 89 -10.56 17.51 1.16
CA PHE A 89 -9.20 17.00 1.32
C PHE A 89 -8.32 17.40 0.13
N ASP A 90 -8.80 17.18 -1.10
CA ASP A 90 -8.07 17.51 -2.33
C ASP A 90 -7.75 19.00 -2.43
N SER A 91 -8.66 19.87 -1.95
CA SER A 91 -8.45 21.32 -1.93
C SER A 91 -7.33 21.79 -1.02
N LEU A 92 -6.93 20.95 -0.06
CA LEU A 92 -5.87 21.22 0.92
C LEU A 92 -4.52 20.60 0.51
N ASN A 93 -4.46 19.84 -0.58
CA ASN A 93 -3.24 19.21 -1.04
C ASN A 93 -2.32 20.21 -1.75
N HIS A 94 -1.02 20.16 -1.40
CA HIS A 94 0.00 20.94 -2.07
C HIS A 94 0.29 20.36 -3.47
N SER A 95 0.55 21.23 -4.45
CA SER A 95 0.76 20.82 -5.85
C SER A 95 1.95 19.87 -6.10
N ALA A 96 2.91 19.81 -5.18
CA ALA A 96 4.03 18.87 -5.23
C ALA A 96 3.69 17.51 -4.60
N ASP A 97 2.56 17.40 -3.90
CA ASP A 97 2.12 16.14 -3.33
C ASP A 97 1.60 15.20 -4.44
N ARG A 98 2.09 13.98 -4.44
CA ARG A 98 1.73 12.94 -5.41
C ARG A 98 1.20 11.68 -4.73
N PHE A 99 1.17 11.66 -3.40
CA PHE A 99 0.96 10.43 -2.64
C PHE A 99 -0.15 10.51 -1.62
N SER A 100 -0.55 11.71 -1.17
CA SER A 100 -1.63 11.85 -0.21
C SER A 100 -2.98 11.56 -0.87
N TRP A 101 -3.78 10.78 -0.21
CA TRP A 101 -5.12 10.39 -0.63
C TRP A 101 -5.98 10.08 0.60
N ILE A 102 -7.28 10.08 0.44
CA ILE A 102 -8.25 9.77 1.48
C ILE A 102 -9.11 8.59 1.05
N ASP A 103 -9.51 7.76 1.99
CA ASP A 103 -10.47 6.68 1.78
C ASP A 103 -11.66 6.89 2.72
N PRO A 104 -12.90 6.88 2.22
CA PRO A 104 -14.09 7.06 3.05
C PRO A 104 -14.32 5.88 4.01
N ASP A 105 -13.68 4.74 3.78
CA ASP A 105 -13.75 3.55 4.63
C ASP A 105 -12.36 3.17 5.13
N TYR A 106 -12.10 3.42 6.40
CA TYR A 106 -10.80 3.13 7.01
C TYR A 106 -10.43 1.64 6.98
N SER A 107 -11.43 0.74 7.01
CA SER A 107 -11.16 -0.71 6.96
C SER A 107 -10.62 -1.14 5.59
N ASN A 108 -11.09 -0.52 4.50
CA ASN A 108 -10.47 -0.71 3.19
C ASN A 108 -9.00 -0.27 3.16
N LEU A 109 -8.69 0.84 3.86
CA LEU A 109 -7.32 1.33 3.94
C LEU A 109 -6.43 0.37 4.73
N GLU A 110 -6.88 -0.11 5.89
CA GLU A 110 -6.16 -1.10 6.70
C GLU A 110 -5.89 -2.39 5.92
N ASP A 111 -6.91 -2.93 5.24
CA ASP A 111 -6.78 -4.10 4.38
C ASP A 111 -5.77 -3.87 3.26
N GLN A 112 -5.86 -2.74 2.56
CA GLN A 112 -4.91 -2.40 1.50
C GLN A 112 -3.47 -2.30 2.01
N LEU A 113 -3.25 -1.68 3.18
CA LEU A 113 -1.92 -1.59 3.81
C LEU A 113 -1.39 -2.97 4.20
N SER A 114 -2.25 -3.86 4.65
CA SER A 114 -1.94 -5.25 4.98
C SER A 114 -1.79 -6.18 3.75
N GLY A 115 -2.05 -5.66 2.55
CA GLY A 115 -1.99 -6.46 1.32
C GLY A 115 -3.21 -7.33 1.07
N ILE A 116 -4.30 -7.07 1.77
CA ILE A 116 -5.60 -7.73 1.59
C ILE A 116 -6.45 -6.89 0.63
N SER A 117 -7.09 -7.51 -0.33
CA SER A 117 -8.02 -6.84 -1.24
C SER A 117 -8.95 -7.83 -1.94
N ALA A 118 -10.10 -7.35 -2.40
CA ALA A 118 -10.93 -8.15 -3.29
C ALA A 118 -10.23 -8.32 -4.65
N SER A 119 -9.69 -9.50 -4.93
CA SER A 119 -8.83 -9.74 -6.09
C SER A 119 -9.10 -11.09 -6.75
N ASN A 120 -9.09 -11.12 -8.08
CA ASN A 120 -9.04 -12.37 -8.84
C ASN A 120 -7.59 -12.80 -9.17
N GLY A 121 -6.59 -12.04 -8.73
CA GLY A 121 -5.19 -12.31 -8.91
C GLY A 121 -4.59 -11.86 -10.24
N MET A 122 -5.38 -11.33 -11.17
CA MET A 122 -4.85 -10.74 -12.40
C MET A 122 -4.39 -9.31 -12.14
N LYS A 123 -3.10 -9.06 -12.32
CA LYS A 123 -2.54 -7.70 -12.31
C LYS A 123 -2.25 -7.24 -13.73
N PHE A 124 -2.65 -6.03 -14.07
CA PHE A 124 -2.58 -5.51 -15.42
C PHE A 124 -2.25 -4.02 -15.47
N MET A 125 -1.92 -3.55 -16.64
CA MET A 125 -1.80 -2.13 -16.98
C MET A 125 -2.73 -1.80 -18.14
N LEU A 126 -3.29 -0.60 -18.12
CA LEU A 126 -4.10 -0.08 -19.21
C LEU A 126 -3.26 0.87 -20.05
N TYR A 127 -3.36 0.75 -21.35
CA TYR A 127 -2.71 1.62 -22.31
C TYR A 127 -3.74 2.18 -23.28
N ARG A 128 -3.61 3.44 -23.63
CA ARG A 128 -4.34 3.95 -24.79
C ARG A 128 -3.85 3.25 -26.05
N ARG A 129 -4.77 2.81 -26.90
CA ARG A 129 -4.43 2.11 -28.14
C ARG A 129 -3.57 2.96 -29.05
N CYS A 130 -3.84 4.29 -29.09
CA CYS A 130 -3.03 5.25 -29.82
C CYS A 130 -2.97 6.60 -29.10
N SER A 131 -2.10 7.49 -29.55
CA SER A 131 -2.08 8.88 -29.05
C SER A 131 -3.40 9.57 -29.43
N GLY A 132 -4.14 10.02 -28.42
CA GLY A 132 -5.46 10.65 -28.58
C GLY A 132 -6.64 9.69 -28.73
N CYS A 133 -6.43 8.36 -28.73
CA CYS A 133 -7.53 7.40 -28.68
C CYS A 133 -8.18 7.39 -27.29
N GLU A 134 -9.49 7.19 -27.26
CA GLU A 134 -10.24 6.93 -26.02
C GLU A 134 -10.25 5.44 -25.66
N THR A 135 -10.06 4.56 -26.67
CA THR A 135 -10.05 3.10 -26.47
C THR A 135 -8.78 2.63 -25.76
N LEU A 136 -8.97 1.63 -24.89
CA LEU A 136 -7.93 1.09 -24.03
C LEU A 136 -7.64 -0.40 -24.37
N ILE A 137 -6.41 -0.80 -24.15
CA ILE A 137 -5.98 -2.21 -24.11
C ILE A 137 -5.39 -2.49 -22.75
N GLY A 138 -5.87 -3.53 -22.09
CA GLY A 138 -5.28 -4.10 -20.87
C GLY A 138 -4.18 -5.09 -21.24
N ALA A 139 -3.04 -4.98 -20.57
CA ALA A 139 -1.95 -5.94 -20.67
C ALA A 139 -1.67 -6.57 -19.30
N VAL A 140 -1.77 -7.89 -19.20
CA VAL A 140 -1.49 -8.63 -17.98
C VAL A 140 -0.01 -8.53 -17.64
N THR A 141 0.31 -7.96 -16.48
CA THR A 141 1.69 -7.75 -16.02
C THR A 141 2.23 -8.95 -15.25
N TYR A 142 1.40 -9.54 -14.40
CA TYR A 142 1.64 -10.80 -13.69
C TYR A 142 0.32 -11.36 -13.17
N VAL A 143 0.36 -12.62 -12.75
CA VAL A 143 -0.79 -13.32 -12.18
C VAL A 143 -0.35 -13.93 -10.85
N LEU A 144 -1.12 -13.66 -9.81
CA LEU A 144 -0.83 -14.19 -8.49
C LEU A 144 -1.05 -15.70 -8.43
N PRO A 145 -0.13 -16.46 -7.82
CA PRO A 145 -0.31 -17.89 -7.62
C PRO A 145 -1.62 -18.19 -6.82
N ASN A 146 -2.20 -19.36 -7.08
CA ASN A 146 -3.41 -19.85 -6.39
C ASN A 146 -4.68 -18.98 -6.56
N SER A 147 -4.64 -17.99 -7.43
CA SER A 147 -5.77 -17.09 -7.72
C SER A 147 -6.72 -17.69 -8.77
N ASP A 148 -7.91 -17.09 -8.87
CA ASP A 148 -8.89 -17.45 -9.91
C ASP A 148 -8.32 -17.26 -11.32
N ALA A 149 -7.62 -16.16 -11.56
CA ALA A 149 -6.97 -15.88 -12.84
C ALA A 149 -5.90 -16.94 -13.19
N ALA A 150 -5.10 -17.38 -12.22
CA ALA A 150 -4.11 -18.45 -12.42
C ALA A 150 -4.79 -19.77 -12.77
N THR A 151 -5.84 -20.13 -12.05
CA THR A 151 -6.62 -21.37 -12.28
C THR A 151 -7.26 -21.38 -13.66
N LYS A 152 -7.68 -20.21 -14.17
CA LYS A 152 -8.30 -20.04 -15.49
C LYS A 152 -7.30 -19.84 -16.63
N GLY A 153 -6.00 -19.90 -16.33
CA GLY A 153 -4.94 -19.89 -17.33
C GLY A 153 -4.66 -18.50 -17.92
N VAL A 154 -4.96 -17.43 -17.20
CA VAL A 154 -4.48 -16.08 -17.56
C VAL A 154 -2.97 -16.04 -17.39
N LEU A 155 -2.28 -15.49 -18.39
CA LEU A 155 -0.82 -15.45 -18.42
C LEU A 155 -0.30 -14.01 -18.51
N ARG A 156 0.91 -13.80 -17.97
CA ARG A 156 1.66 -12.58 -18.23
C ARG A 156 1.81 -12.33 -19.72
N GLY A 157 1.47 -11.13 -20.19
CA GLY A 157 1.53 -10.73 -21.60
C GLY A 157 0.23 -10.98 -22.36
N ASP A 158 -0.79 -11.60 -21.75
CA ASP A 158 -2.12 -11.62 -22.34
C ASP A 158 -2.65 -10.19 -22.46
N LEU A 159 -3.28 -9.90 -23.59
CA LEU A 159 -3.91 -8.62 -23.87
C LEU A 159 -5.42 -8.81 -23.92
N PHE A 160 -6.16 -7.80 -23.43
CA PHE A 160 -7.62 -7.77 -23.51
C PHE A 160 -8.10 -6.32 -23.78
N ASN A 161 -9.21 -6.17 -24.45
CA ASN A 161 -9.80 -4.85 -24.71
C ASN A 161 -11.32 -4.83 -24.56
N VAL A 162 -11.93 -5.97 -24.18
CA VAL A 162 -13.36 -6.10 -23.92
C VAL A 162 -13.55 -6.67 -22.52
N VAL A 163 -14.43 -6.04 -21.74
CA VAL A 163 -14.83 -6.47 -20.40
C VAL A 163 -16.35 -6.52 -20.34
N ASN A 164 -16.92 -7.64 -19.92
CA ASN A 164 -18.38 -7.88 -19.88
C ASN A 164 -19.06 -7.56 -21.23
N GLY A 165 -18.41 -7.89 -22.35
CA GLY A 165 -18.91 -7.62 -23.70
C GLY A 165 -18.84 -6.16 -24.15
N GLN A 166 -18.21 -5.26 -23.38
CA GLN A 166 -18.03 -3.85 -23.69
C GLN A 166 -16.56 -3.56 -24.02
N GLU A 167 -16.29 -2.84 -25.11
CA GLU A 167 -14.94 -2.37 -25.42
C GLU A 167 -14.49 -1.34 -24.38
N LEU A 168 -13.26 -1.53 -23.86
CA LEU A 168 -12.67 -0.67 -22.84
C LEU A 168 -12.33 0.71 -23.42
N ASN A 169 -12.72 1.75 -22.72
CA ASN A 169 -12.40 3.14 -23.01
C ASN A 169 -12.21 3.96 -21.73
N LEU A 170 -11.92 5.26 -21.88
CA LEU A 170 -11.66 6.17 -20.76
C LEU A 170 -12.88 6.40 -19.86
N ASP A 171 -14.11 6.23 -20.38
CA ASP A 171 -15.34 6.49 -19.62
C ASP A 171 -15.78 5.28 -18.79
N ASN A 172 -15.46 4.05 -19.23
CA ASN A 172 -16.01 2.84 -18.62
C ASN A 172 -15.02 1.96 -17.86
N TYR A 173 -13.70 2.17 -17.99
CA TYR A 173 -12.70 1.25 -17.42
C TYR A 173 -12.76 1.18 -15.88
N ILE A 174 -13.07 2.29 -15.20
CA ILE A 174 -13.18 2.32 -13.74
C ILE A 174 -14.34 1.42 -13.29
N SER A 175 -15.53 1.65 -13.83
CA SER A 175 -16.72 0.89 -13.44
C SER A 175 -16.62 -0.59 -13.79
N LEU A 176 -15.97 -0.94 -14.92
CA LEU A 176 -15.86 -2.32 -15.37
C LEU A 176 -14.79 -3.14 -14.65
N LEU A 177 -13.65 -2.53 -14.31
CA LEU A 177 -12.49 -3.24 -13.76
C LEU A 177 -12.29 -3.02 -12.26
N TYR A 178 -12.60 -1.80 -11.78
CA TYR A 178 -12.38 -1.39 -10.39
C TYR A 178 -13.68 -1.19 -9.60
N GLY A 179 -14.83 -1.36 -10.26
CA GLY A 179 -16.12 -1.31 -9.57
C GLY A 179 -16.33 -2.48 -8.59
N GLN A 180 -17.39 -2.40 -7.79
CA GLN A 180 -17.71 -3.36 -6.73
C GLN A 180 -18.13 -4.75 -7.23
N ALA A 181 -18.25 -4.97 -8.54
CA ALA A 181 -18.61 -6.27 -9.09
C ALA A 181 -17.56 -7.34 -8.72
N MET A 182 -18.01 -8.41 -8.10
CA MET A 182 -17.18 -9.54 -7.68
C MET A 182 -16.79 -10.47 -8.84
N SER A 183 -17.33 -10.26 -10.03
CA SER A 183 -16.93 -11.00 -11.21
C SER A 183 -17.07 -10.17 -12.48
N TYR A 184 -16.20 -10.42 -13.44
CA TYR A 184 -16.26 -9.84 -14.80
C TYR A 184 -15.60 -10.77 -15.80
N SER A 185 -15.99 -10.68 -17.06
CA SER A 185 -15.32 -11.39 -18.15
C SER A 185 -14.35 -10.48 -18.88
N ILE A 186 -13.25 -11.06 -19.37
CA ILE A 186 -12.31 -10.41 -20.28
C ILE A 186 -12.24 -11.20 -21.59
N ASP A 187 -12.19 -10.52 -22.73
CA ASP A 187 -11.94 -11.14 -24.02
C ASP A 187 -10.49 -10.87 -24.45
N LEU A 188 -9.76 -11.95 -24.68
CA LEU A 188 -8.36 -11.90 -25.06
C LEU A 188 -8.17 -11.51 -26.53
N VAL A 189 -7.16 -10.67 -26.78
CA VAL A 189 -6.82 -10.19 -28.11
C VAL A 189 -5.33 -10.34 -28.42
N ASN A 190 -4.98 -10.28 -29.71
CA ASN A 190 -3.66 -9.92 -30.17
C ASN A 190 -3.67 -8.46 -30.65
N TYR A 191 -2.57 -7.76 -30.49
CA TYR A 191 -2.42 -6.39 -30.96
C TYR A 191 -1.14 -6.24 -31.79
N ASP A 192 -1.28 -5.81 -33.02
CA ASP A 192 -0.19 -5.37 -33.88
C ASP A 192 -0.08 -3.85 -33.81
N ALA A 193 0.91 -3.36 -33.08
CA ALA A 193 1.13 -1.92 -32.90
C ALA A 193 1.57 -1.21 -34.20
N ALA A 194 2.19 -1.92 -35.13
CA ALA A 194 2.62 -1.32 -36.39
C ALA A 194 1.45 -1.07 -37.37
N ALA A 195 0.46 -1.97 -37.33
CA ALA A 195 -0.75 -1.87 -38.13
C ALA A 195 -1.93 -1.23 -37.41
N ASP A 196 -1.79 -0.93 -36.10
CA ASP A 196 -2.88 -0.59 -35.19
C ASP A 196 -4.07 -1.55 -35.29
N LEU A 197 -3.77 -2.85 -35.34
CA LEU A 197 -4.76 -3.90 -35.56
C LEU A 197 -4.99 -4.74 -34.30
N VAL A 198 -6.21 -4.71 -33.80
CA VAL A 198 -6.68 -5.63 -32.76
C VAL A 198 -7.35 -6.84 -33.41
N THR A 199 -6.92 -8.04 -33.05
CA THR A 199 -7.49 -9.30 -33.55
C THR A 199 -7.98 -10.14 -32.38
N PRO A 200 -9.28 -10.49 -32.32
CA PRO A 200 -9.83 -11.35 -31.28
C PRO A 200 -9.15 -12.73 -31.26
N ARG A 201 -8.83 -13.24 -30.07
CA ARG A 201 -8.36 -14.64 -29.90
C ARG A 201 -9.53 -15.62 -29.79
N ASN A 202 -10.77 -15.14 -29.69
CA ASN A 202 -11.98 -15.91 -29.41
C ASN A 202 -11.89 -16.71 -28.10
N ILE A 203 -11.23 -16.12 -27.12
CA ILE A 203 -11.11 -16.64 -25.75
C ILE A 203 -11.70 -15.60 -24.82
N SER A 204 -12.77 -15.97 -24.15
CA SER A 204 -13.41 -15.17 -23.08
C SER A 204 -13.18 -15.87 -21.74
N ILE A 205 -12.71 -15.14 -20.74
CA ILE A 205 -12.41 -15.68 -19.40
C ILE A 205 -13.23 -14.91 -18.39
N ASN A 206 -14.13 -15.62 -17.69
CA ASN A 206 -14.86 -15.03 -16.55
C ASN A 206 -13.98 -15.13 -15.30
N LEU A 207 -13.66 -14.00 -14.70
CA LEU A 207 -12.84 -13.86 -13.50
C LEU A 207 -13.72 -13.55 -12.28
N VAL A 208 -13.43 -14.20 -11.16
CA VAL A 208 -14.12 -14.01 -9.89
C VAL A 208 -13.12 -13.49 -8.86
N LYS A 209 -13.47 -12.41 -8.18
CA LYS A 209 -12.68 -11.87 -7.07
C LYS A 209 -12.95 -12.70 -5.81
N GLU A 210 -11.93 -12.96 -5.03
CA GLU A 210 -12.01 -13.41 -3.66
C GLU A 210 -11.96 -12.15 -2.76
N GLU A 211 -12.86 -12.04 -1.79
CA GLU A 211 -13.03 -10.80 -1.00
C GLU A 211 -11.79 -10.45 -0.18
N ASN A 212 -11.22 -11.43 0.50
CA ASN A 212 -10.06 -11.24 1.39
C ASN A 212 -8.81 -11.90 0.81
N PHE A 213 -8.51 -11.64 -0.47
CA PHE A 213 -7.34 -12.23 -1.10
C PHE A 213 -6.07 -11.60 -0.55
N GLN A 214 -5.24 -12.41 0.14
CA GLN A 214 -3.92 -11.99 0.60
C GLN A 214 -2.89 -12.08 -0.53
N GLU A 215 -2.28 -10.95 -0.86
CA GLU A 215 -1.21 -10.90 -1.86
C GLU A 215 0.14 -11.26 -1.26
N GLU A 216 0.80 -12.27 -1.84
CA GLU A 216 2.18 -12.61 -1.52
C GLU A 216 3.14 -11.54 -2.07
N PRO A 217 3.89 -10.83 -1.21
CA PRO A 217 4.81 -9.77 -1.68
C PRO A 217 5.94 -10.30 -2.56
N ILE A 218 6.43 -11.51 -2.28
CA ILE A 218 7.48 -12.18 -3.04
C ILE A 218 6.84 -12.96 -4.18
N HIS A 219 6.82 -12.37 -5.38
CA HIS A 219 6.25 -13.05 -6.55
C HIS A 219 7.23 -14.09 -7.16
N LYS A 220 8.53 -13.81 -7.11
CA LYS A 220 9.58 -14.75 -7.53
C LYS A 220 10.84 -14.59 -6.67
N ASN A 221 11.41 -15.74 -6.33
CA ASN A 221 12.70 -15.88 -5.66
C ASN A 221 13.46 -17.03 -6.33
N VAL A 222 14.43 -16.71 -7.19
CA VAL A 222 15.16 -17.72 -7.97
C VAL A 222 16.65 -17.39 -8.04
N VAL A 223 17.47 -18.41 -8.15
CA VAL A 223 18.89 -18.30 -8.47
C VAL A 223 19.13 -18.70 -9.91
N VAL A 224 19.75 -17.81 -10.66
CA VAL A 224 20.10 -18.00 -12.07
C VAL A 224 21.63 -18.14 -12.18
N ASN A 225 22.09 -19.14 -12.92
CA ASN A 225 23.51 -19.26 -13.27
C ASN A 225 23.71 -18.76 -14.70
N HIS A 226 24.48 -17.67 -14.84
CA HIS A 226 24.82 -17.12 -16.13
C HIS A 226 26.34 -16.97 -16.25
N SER A 227 26.94 -17.71 -17.20
CA SER A 227 28.39 -17.66 -17.48
C SER A 227 29.28 -17.85 -16.23
N GLY A 228 28.84 -18.70 -15.29
CA GLY A 228 29.57 -18.98 -14.06
C GLY A 228 29.25 -18.02 -12.90
N THR A 229 28.50 -16.94 -13.14
CA THR A 229 28.01 -16.04 -12.10
C THR A 229 26.68 -16.55 -11.56
N ARG A 230 26.56 -16.70 -10.24
CA ARG A 230 25.31 -17.03 -9.56
C ARG A 230 24.61 -15.74 -9.17
N LEU A 231 23.47 -15.50 -9.78
CA LEU A 231 22.66 -14.30 -9.63
C LEU A 231 21.36 -14.64 -8.90
N GLY A 232 21.10 -13.97 -7.78
CA GLY A 232 19.79 -13.95 -7.13
C GLY A 232 18.85 -13.01 -7.86
N TYR A 233 17.62 -13.45 -8.10
CA TYR A 233 16.57 -12.60 -8.64
C TYR A 233 15.36 -12.65 -7.69
N LEU A 234 14.98 -11.49 -7.19
CA LEU A 234 13.81 -11.30 -6.32
C LEU A 234 12.83 -10.34 -7.00
N MET A 235 11.65 -10.82 -7.38
CA MET A 235 10.53 -9.95 -7.77
C MET A 235 9.67 -9.70 -6.55
N TYR A 236 9.69 -8.46 -6.07
CA TYR A 236 9.10 -8.03 -4.82
C TYR A 236 8.09 -6.90 -5.09
N ASN A 237 6.79 -7.19 -4.91
CA ASN A 237 5.72 -6.36 -5.42
C ASN A 237 5.09 -5.41 -4.40
N LYS A 238 5.37 -5.58 -3.10
CA LYS A 238 4.87 -4.71 -2.04
C LYS A 238 5.72 -4.84 -0.78
N PHE A 239 5.93 -3.73 -0.07
CA PHE A 239 6.55 -3.74 1.26
C PHE A 239 5.48 -3.94 2.33
N VAL A 240 5.24 -5.19 2.69
CA VAL A 240 4.32 -5.60 3.78
C VAL A 240 5.10 -6.51 4.71
N GLY A 241 4.99 -6.23 6.00
CA GLY A 241 5.61 -7.04 7.05
C GLY A 241 4.69 -8.13 7.60
N ALA A 242 4.78 -8.38 8.89
CA ALA A 242 3.87 -9.29 9.58
C ALA A 242 2.46 -8.69 9.66
N VAL A 243 1.45 -9.53 9.42
CA VAL A 243 0.03 -9.14 9.39
C VAL A 243 -0.72 -9.93 10.46
N ASP A 244 -1.33 -9.20 11.39
CA ASP A 244 -2.27 -9.70 12.41
C ASP A 244 -3.63 -9.04 12.11
N SER A 245 -4.42 -9.68 11.25
CA SER A 245 -5.64 -9.10 10.70
C SER A 245 -6.81 -9.07 11.68
N ASN A 246 -6.71 -9.82 12.79
CA ASN A 246 -7.76 -9.91 13.81
C ASN A 246 -7.35 -9.33 15.17
N ASP A 247 -6.15 -8.73 15.26
CA ASP A 247 -5.58 -8.08 16.46
C ASP A 247 -5.54 -9.01 17.70
N ASP A 248 -5.34 -10.32 17.48
CA ASP A 248 -5.23 -11.30 18.57
C ASP A 248 -3.79 -11.52 19.06
N GLY A 249 -2.83 -10.83 18.44
CA GLY A 249 -1.41 -10.92 18.72
C GLY A 249 -0.73 -12.11 18.03
N VAL A 250 -1.42 -12.76 17.10
CA VAL A 250 -0.87 -13.83 16.27
C VAL A 250 -0.86 -13.37 14.82
N ASN A 251 0.30 -13.37 14.19
CA ASN A 251 0.39 -13.04 12.78
C ASN A 251 -0.14 -14.21 11.93
N GLU A 252 -1.18 -13.96 11.11
CA GLU A 252 -1.63 -14.93 10.10
C GLU A 252 -0.61 -15.05 8.98
N TYR A 253 0.13 -13.96 8.70
CA TYR A 253 1.19 -13.92 7.69
C TYR A 253 2.41 -13.20 8.26
N ASP A 254 3.59 -13.77 8.05
CA ASP A 254 4.86 -13.13 8.40
C ASP A 254 5.73 -12.98 7.15
N PHE A 255 5.47 -11.89 6.40
CA PHE A 255 6.20 -11.61 5.17
C PHE A 255 7.62 -11.09 5.42
N ASP A 256 7.90 -10.54 6.60
CA ASP A 256 9.27 -10.22 6.99
C ASP A 256 10.10 -11.51 7.16
N GLN A 257 9.54 -12.56 7.77
CA GLN A 257 10.18 -13.87 7.84
C GLN A 257 10.36 -14.49 6.46
N ALA A 258 9.34 -14.42 5.59
CA ALA A 258 9.45 -14.93 4.22
C ALA A 258 10.57 -14.23 3.43
N LEU A 259 10.76 -12.93 3.65
CA LEU A 259 11.86 -12.17 3.05
C LEU A 259 13.23 -12.62 3.60
N ILE A 260 13.35 -12.83 4.91
CA ILE A 260 14.55 -13.37 5.56
C ILE A 260 14.90 -14.76 5.01
N ASP A 261 13.90 -15.63 4.84
CA ASP A 261 14.07 -16.98 4.28
C ASP A 261 14.53 -16.95 2.82
N ALA A 262 13.99 -16.01 2.01
CA ALA A 262 14.45 -15.80 0.64
C ALA A 262 15.94 -15.44 0.58
N PHE A 263 16.39 -14.57 1.47
CA PHE A 263 17.81 -14.20 1.56
C PHE A 263 18.69 -15.31 2.17
N ALA A 264 18.14 -16.12 3.07
CA ALA A 264 18.82 -17.32 3.57
C ALA A 264 19.08 -18.32 2.42
N ASN A 265 18.11 -18.49 1.51
CA ASN A 265 18.30 -19.29 0.32
C ASN A 265 19.40 -18.70 -0.60
N PHE A 266 19.38 -17.40 -0.89
CA PHE A 266 20.42 -16.75 -1.68
C PHE A 266 21.81 -16.93 -1.08
N ARG A 267 21.92 -16.84 0.23
CA ARG A 267 23.18 -17.06 0.98
C ARG A 267 23.67 -18.51 0.84
N SER A 268 22.77 -19.49 1.02
CA SER A 268 23.10 -20.91 0.90
C SER A 268 23.55 -21.28 -0.52
N GLU A 269 22.99 -20.61 -1.52
CA GLU A 269 23.33 -20.75 -2.91
C GLU A 269 24.58 -19.94 -3.33
N ASN A 270 25.20 -19.19 -2.39
CA ASN A 270 26.40 -18.37 -2.62
C ASN A 270 26.28 -17.49 -3.86
N ILE A 271 25.19 -16.70 -3.95
CA ILE A 271 25.05 -15.74 -5.04
C ILE A 271 26.12 -14.65 -4.92
N SER A 272 26.61 -14.14 -6.04
CA SER A 272 27.58 -13.04 -6.11
C SER A 272 26.96 -11.74 -6.62
N GLU A 273 25.78 -11.79 -7.20
CA GLU A 273 25.05 -10.66 -7.74
C GLU A 273 23.58 -10.78 -7.38
N LEU A 274 22.89 -9.65 -7.21
CA LEU A 274 21.48 -9.61 -6.87
C LEU A 274 20.72 -8.64 -7.76
N VAL A 275 19.58 -9.10 -8.29
CA VAL A 275 18.59 -8.27 -8.98
C VAL A 275 17.33 -8.23 -8.13
N ILE A 276 16.89 -7.03 -7.74
CA ILE A 276 15.60 -6.77 -7.12
C ILE A 276 14.68 -6.15 -8.17
N ASP A 277 13.56 -6.81 -8.45
CA ASP A 277 12.58 -6.31 -9.42
C ASP A 277 11.43 -5.60 -8.67
N LEU A 278 11.43 -4.28 -8.73
CA LEU A 278 10.44 -3.39 -8.12
C LEU A 278 9.53 -2.75 -9.17
N ARG A 279 9.50 -3.23 -10.42
CA ARG A 279 8.73 -2.59 -11.51
C ARG A 279 7.25 -2.47 -11.21
N TYR A 280 6.70 -3.26 -10.31
CA TYR A 280 5.28 -3.25 -9.92
C TYR A 280 5.08 -2.89 -8.45
N ASN A 281 6.13 -2.47 -7.76
CA ASN A 281 6.11 -2.19 -6.33
C ASN A 281 5.88 -0.70 -6.04
N GLY A 282 4.67 -0.35 -5.61
CA GLY A 282 4.29 1.01 -5.23
C GLY A 282 4.76 1.46 -3.84
N GLY A 283 5.52 0.62 -3.13
CA GLY A 283 6.02 0.95 -1.79
C GLY A 283 5.37 0.13 -0.67
N GLY A 284 5.20 0.75 0.49
CA GLY A 284 4.61 0.18 1.71
C GLY A 284 5.47 0.46 2.94
N SER A 285 5.65 -0.54 3.79
CA SER A 285 6.32 -0.45 5.09
C SER A 285 7.79 0.01 5.00
N VAL A 286 8.11 1.14 5.63
CA VAL A 286 9.49 1.64 5.79
C VAL A 286 10.32 0.63 6.60
N ARG A 287 9.75 0.01 7.63
CA ARG A 287 10.43 -1.00 8.44
C ARG A 287 10.88 -2.20 7.60
N THR A 288 9.99 -2.74 6.78
CA THR A 288 10.30 -3.86 5.88
C THR A 288 11.33 -3.43 4.80
N CYS A 289 11.28 -2.18 4.34
CA CYS A 289 12.31 -1.62 3.46
C CYS A 289 13.69 -1.59 4.11
N THR A 290 13.77 -1.19 5.37
CA THR A 290 14.99 -1.21 6.17
C THR A 290 15.53 -2.63 6.36
N TYR A 291 14.65 -3.61 6.55
CA TYR A 291 15.05 -5.03 6.63
C TYR A 291 15.61 -5.53 5.29
N LEU A 292 14.95 -5.19 4.18
CA LEU A 292 15.47 -5.54 2.85
C LEU A 292 16.84 -4.91 2.58
N ALA A 293 17.02 -3.64 2.92
CA ALA A 293 18.32 -2.97 2.79
C ALA A 293 19.42 -3.66 3.64
N SER A 294 19.07 -4.06 4.86
CA SER A 294 19.95 -4.78 5.78
C SER A 294 20.28 -6.20 5.30
N LEU A 295 19.32 -6.89 4.68
CA LEU A 295 19.51 -8.21 4.07
C LEU A 295 20.42 -8.13 2.82
N ILE A 296 20.35 -7.07 2.03
CA ILE A 296 21.25 -6.85 0.88
C ILE A 296 22.68 -6.65 1.36
N THR A 297 22.88 -5.81 2.37
CA THR A 297 24.20 -5.32 2.79
C THR A 297 24.81 -6.14 3.93
N GLY A 298 24.23 -6.10 5.12
CA GLY A 298 24.73 -6.79 6.31
C GLY A 298 25.94 -6.13 7.01
N GLN A 299 26.71 -5.29 6.33
CA GLN A 299 27.92 -4.66 6.85
C GLN A 299 27.72 -3.28 7.48
N PHE A 300 26.51 -2.73 7.46
CA PHE A 300 26.22 -1.36 7.91
C PHE A 300 25.33 -1.27 9.16
N THR A 301 25.13 -2.38 9.88
CA THR A 301 24.32 -2.39 11.11
C THR A 301 24.66 -1.22 12.03
N GLY A 302 23.65 -0.47 12.46
CA GLY A 302 23.77 0.71 13.33
C GLY A 302 24.15 1.99 12.61
N THR A 303 24.37 1.99 11.28
CA THR A 303 24.49 3.23 10.51
C THR A 303 23.11 3.68 10.01
N ILE A 304 22.97 4.98 9.78
CA ILE A 304 21.72 5.58 9.30
C ILE A 304 21.44 5.08 7.87
N PHE A 305 20.24 4.52 7.68
CA PHE A 305 19.67 4.16 6.39
C PHE A 305 18.84 5.31 5.81
N ALA A 306 18.01 5.92 6.65
CA ALA A 306 17.15 7.04 6.28
C ALA A 306 16.94 7.98 7.47
N GLN A 307 16.55 9.21 7.19
CA GLN A 307 16.13 10.17 8.20
C GLN A 307 14.75 10.73 7.86
N GLN A 308 13.85 10.69 8.84
CA GLN A 308 12.51 11.21 8.71
C GLN A 308 12.52 12.73 8.78
N GLN A 309 11.72 13.36 7.93
CA GLN A 309 11.46 14.79 7.96
C GLN A 309 9.95 15.03 8.09
N TRP A 310 9.61 15.88 9.02
CA TRP A 310 8.23 16.28 9.31
C TRP A 310 8.05 17.78 9.05
N ASN A 311 6.81 18.27 9.15
CA ASN A 311 6.59 19.69 9.12
C ASN A 311 7.24 20.38 10.33
N SER A 312 7.34 21.73 10.31
CA SER A 312 8.04 22.50 11.34
C SER A 312 7.45 22.33 12.74
N LYS A 313 6.13 22.15 12.85
CA LYS A 313 5.45 21.94 14.15
C LYS A 313 5.91 20.65 14.81
N LEU A 314 5.93 19.57 14.06
CA LEU A 314 6.36 18.27 14.57
C LEU A 314 7.85 18.24 14.82
N MET A 315 8.67 18.85 13.95
CA MET A 315 10.10 18.99 14.21
C MET A 315 10.37 19.75 15.51
N ALA A 316 9.68 20.89 15.75
CA ALA A 316 9.79 21.64 17.00
C ALA A 316 9.32 20.83 18.23
N TYR A 317 8.27 20.02 18.06
CA TYR A 317 7.80 19.12 19.11
C TYR A 317 8.84 18.05 19.46
N PHE A 318 9.42 17.38 18.47
CA PHE A 318 10.46 16.36 18.68
C PHE A 318 11.74 16.96 19.28
N ASP A 319 12.17 18.12 18.81
CA ASP A 319 13.31 18.86 19.39
C ASP A 319 13.05 19.23 20.86
N SER A 320 11.84 19.65 21.19
CA SER A 320 11.44 19.93 22.56
C SER A 320 11.49 18.69 23.44
N ARG A 321 11.02 17.54 22.94
CA ARG A 321 11.10 16.27 23.68
C ARG A 321 12.53 15.82 23.88
N ASN A 322 13.33 15.84 22.83
CA ASN A 322 14.74 15.42 22.87
C ASN A 322 15.62 16.38 23.71
N SER A 323 15.10 17.58 24.03
CA SER A 323 15.78 18.53 24.92
C SER A 323 15.47 18.32 26.41
N ASN A 324 14.50 17.46 26.73
CA ASN A 324 14.17 17.11 28.10
C ASN A 324 15.24 16.19 28.70
N SER A 325 15.37 16.20 30.03
CA SER A 325 16.38 15.42 30.72
C SER A 325 16.04 13.92 30.89
N ASP A 326 14.94 13.46 30.33
CA ASP A 326 14.53 12.06 30.35
C ASP A 326 14.79 11.38 29.00
N PRO A 327 15.85 10.59 28.85
CA PRO A 327 16.15 9.90 27.58
C PRO A 327 15.08 8.89 27.13
N SER A 328 14.15 8.51 28.01
CA SER A 328 13.04 7.62 27.64
C SER A 328 11.98 8.32 26.78
N ASP A 329 12.04 9.65 26.73
CA ASP A 329 11.17 10.52 25.93
C ASP A 329 11.78 10.91 24.56
N ASP A 330 13.05 10.57 24.33
CA ASP A 330 13.74 10.90 23.08
C ASP A 330 13.05 10.23 21.89
N PHE A 331 12.82 11.01 20.85
CA PHE A 331 12.27 10.57 19.58
C PHE A 331 13.37 10.53 18.51
N ASP A 332 13.78 9.33 18.15
CA ASP A 332 14.80 9.15 17.09
C ASP A 332 14.13 9.19 15.71
N LEU A 333 14.51 10.17 14.92
CA LEU A 333 14.03 10.37 13.54
C LEU A 333 14.81 9.56 12.51
N ASN A 334 15.77 8.73 12.94
CA ASN A 334 16.59 7.94 12.04
C ASN A 334 16.11 6.49 11.97
N ASP A 335 16.07 5.98 10.76
CA ASP A 335 15.98 4.55 10.49
C ASP A 335 17.41 4.02 10.26
N TYR A 336 17.77 2.93 10.92
CA TYR A 336 19.11 2.35 10.87
C TYR A 336 19.12 1.01 10.16
N PHE A 337 20.21 0.66 9.51
CA PHE A 337 20.46 -0.73 9.16
C PHE A 337 20.50 -1.59 10.43
N VAL A 338 19.85 -2.74 10.39
CA VAL A 338 19.65 -3.61 11.55
C VAL A 338 20.13 -5.03 11.29
N ASP A 339 20.46 -5.77 12.36
CA ASP A 339 20.80 -7.20 12.33
C ASP A 339 19.72 -8.07 12.98
N THR A 340 18.67 -7.46 13.48
CA THR A 340 17.51 -8.12 14.08
C THR A 340 16.22 -7.38 13.71
N THR A 341 15.13 -8.12 13.57
CA THR A 341 13.79 -7.52 13.44
C THR A 341 13.32 -6.94 14.77
N HIS A 342 12.24 -6.16 14.77
CA HIS A 342 11.61 -5.66 16.00
C HIS A 342 11.08 -6.78 16.91
N THR A 343 10.87 -8.01 16.37
CA THR A 343 10.47 -9.20 17.12
C THR A 343 11.67 -10.04 17.60
N GLY A 344 12.91 -9.62 17.27
CA GLY A 344 14.14 -10.28 17.70
C GLY A 344 14.62 -11.38 16.75
N VAL A 345 14.07 -11.51 15.54
CA VAL A 345 14.55 -12.44 14.52
C VAL A 345 15.83 -11.91 13.90
N SER A 346 16.86 -12.77 13.75
CA SER A 346 18.14 -12.37 13.18
C SER A 346 18.05 -12.09 11.68
N ILE A 347 18.59 -10.95 11.27
CA ILE A 347 18.77 -10.54 9.88
C ILE A 347 20.22 -10.76 9.49
N GLN A 348 20.46 -11.71 8.58
CA GLN A 348 21.78 -12.02 8.06
C GLN A 348 21.91 -11.56 6.61
N GLY A 349 22.65 -10.49 6.39
CA GLY A 349 22.85 -9.90 5.07
C GLY A 349 23.76 -10.72 4.15
N LEU A 350 23.71 -10.37 2.86
CA LEU A 350 24.52 -10.98 1.80
C LEU A 350 25.91 -10.34 1.66
N SER A 351 26.16 -9.24 2.36
CA SER A 351 27.39 -8.44 2.29
C SER A 351 27.74 -7.98 0.85
N LEU A 352 26.70 -7.65 0.07
CA LEU A 352 26.89 -7.15 -1.29
C LEU A 352 27.32 -5.68 -1.31
N ASN A 353 28.22 -5.34 -2.22
CA ASN A 353 28.64 -3.95 -2.50
C ASN A 353 27.95 -3.38 -3.76
N ARG A 354 27.08 -4.15 -4.38
CA ARG A 354 26.30 -3.76 -5.56
C ARG A 354 24.95 -4.48 -5.56
N VAL A 355 23.91 -3.77 -6.02
CA VAL A 355 22.60 -4.34 -6.31
C VAL A 355 22.06 -3.75 -7.61
N TYR A 356 21.38 -4.57 -8.41
CA TYR A 356 20.64 -4.13 -9.58
C TYR A 356 19.16 -4.02 -9.22
N ILE A 357 18.54 -2.87 -9.50
CA ILE A 357 17.13 -2.63 -9.19
C ILE A 357 16.38 -2.32 -10.49
N LEU A 358 15.41 -3.17 -10.81
CA LEU A 358 14.54 -2.95 -11.96
C LEU A 358 13.37 -2.06 -11.53
N THR A 359 13.18 -0.95 -12.24
CA THR A 359 12.13 0.05 -11.92
C THR A 359 11.21 0.34 -13.10
N SER A 360 10.05 0.87 -12.79
CA SER A 360 9.12 1.48 -13.73
C SER A 360 8.51 2.74 -13.11
N GLY A 361 7.72 3.51 -13.85
CA GLY A 361 6.98 4.64 -13.29
C GLY A 361 5.94 4.27 -12.21
N ARG A 362 5.83 3.00 -11.83
CA ARG A 362 5.02 2.52 -10.70
C ARG A 362 5.85 2.20 -9.45
N SER A 363 7.17 2.18 -9.59
CA SER A 363 8.06 2.04 -8.42
C SER A 363 8.03 3.35 -7.63
N ALA A 364 7.53 3.31 -6.39
CA ALA A 364 7.27 4.53 -5.62
C ALA A 364 7.53 4.31 -4.12
N SER A 365 7.60 5.41 -3.36
CA SER A 365 7.65 5.40 -1.90
C SER A 365 8.78 4.52 -1.36
N ALA A 366 8.51 3.44 -0.60
CA ALA A 366 9.52 2.54 -0.04
C ALA A 366 10.45 1.92 -1.11
N SER A 367 10.00 1.78 -2.37
CA SER A 367 10.88 1.38 -3.48
C SER A 367 11.94 2.44 -3.80
N GLU A 368 11.55 3.72 -3.78
CA GLU A 368 12.47 4.85 -3.96
C GLU A 368 13.37 5.02 -2.73
N LEU A 369 12.82 4.81 -1.54
CA LEU A 369 13.57 4.81 -0.29
C LEU A 369 14.68 3.76 -0.30
N LEU A 370 14.41 2.54 -0.77
CA LEU A 370 15.43 1.49 -0.89
C LEU A 370 16.58 1.93 -1.79
N ILE A 371 16.27 2.52 -2.96
CA ILE A 371 17.28 3.01 -3.92
C ILE A 371 18.11 4.13 -3.28
N ASN A 372 17.43 5.13 -2.71
CA ASN A 372 18.08 6.30 -2.15
C ASN A 372 18.88 5.98 -0.88
N GLY A 373 18.32 5.15 0.00
CA GLY A 373 18.97 4.75 1.25
C GLY A 373 20.19 3.83 1.05
N LEU A 374 20.19 3.01 0.00
CA LEU A 374 21.36 2.17 -0.34
C LEU A 374 22.46 2.92 -1.09
N SER A 375 22.11 3.91 -1.91
CA SER A 375 23.05 4.62 -2.80
C SER A 375 24.25 5.26 -2.11
N PRO A 376 24.18 5.78 -0.86
CA PRO A 376 25.34 6.28 -0.15
C PRO A 376 26.32 5.18 0.32
N HIS A 377 25.87 3.93 0.36
CA HIS A 377 26.59 2.82 1.00
C HIS A 377 27.16 1.81 0.01
N ILE A 378 26.42 1.52 -1.08
CA ILE A 378 26.79 0.54 -2.10
C ILE A 378 26.47 1.06 -3.50
N ASP A 379 26.99 0.37 -4.52
CA ASP A 379 26.69 0.67 -5.93
C ASP A 379 25.25 0.18 -6.27
N VAL A 380 24.33 1.12 -6.48
CA VAL A 380 22.95 0.83 -6.89
C VAL A 380 22.80 1.07 -8.38
N VAL A 381 22.63 0.00 -9.15
CA VAL A 381 22.44 0.05 -10.60
C VAL A 381 20.95 -0.01 -10.91
N GLN A 382 20.34 1.15 -11.14
CA GLN A 382 18.93 1.23 -11.55
C GLN A 382 18.78 0.96 -13.03
N ILE A 383 17.84 0.07 -13.40
CA ILE A 383 17.54 -0.32 -14.77
C ILE A 383 16.02 -0.20 -15.01
N GLY A 384 15.63 0.64 -15.94
CA GLY A 384 14.23 0.85 -16.28
C GLY A 384 13.91 2.31 -16.55
N THR A 385 12.70 2.73 -16.18
CA THR A 385 12.30 4.12 -16.24
C THR A 385 12.50 4.80 -14.89
N ALA A 386 12.50 6.13 -14.87
CA ALA A 386 12.44 6.91 -13.63
C ALA A 386 11.20 6.54 -12.82
N THR A 387 11.35 6.62 -11.51
CA THR A 387 10.30 6.38 -10.50
C THR A 387 9.53 7.65 -10.22
#